data_cee0976ebc0a1e9ca0c95fd9f27751b0
#
_entry.id   cee0976ebc0a1e9ca0c95fd9f27751b0
#
_cell.length_a   1.000
_cell.length_b   1.000
_cell.length_c   1.000
_cell.angle_alpha   90.00
_cell.angle_beta   90.00
_cell.angle_gamma   90.00
#
_symmetry.space_group_name_H-M   'P 1'
#
loop_
_entity.id
_entity.type
_entity.pdbx_description
1 polymer ?
#
loop_
_entity_poly.entity_id
_entity_poly.type
_entity_poly.pdbx_seq_one_letter_code
_entity_poly.pdbx_strand_id
1 'polypeptide(L)'
;MNEPLRQLEVRVGSATDALTPLSRATRSFAATRLQWAALAAISLAAVVADQVTKHVVSSNLRLGEGVHVVGPFTIRHVQNSGIAFGLFSHATAGVIVVTAIAIAWMLAYFARSGARHPVLPVALGLVIGGSVSNLADRVRLGFVTDFLDFRYWPAFNLADSFIVIGVGILLSALVL
;
A
#
# COMPACT_ATOMS: atom_id res chain seq x y z
N MET A 1 -18.07 81.34 30.54
CA MET A 1 -17.32 80.19 30.91
C MET A 1 -17.75 79.06 29.99
N ASN A 2 -17.14 78.99 28.79
CA ASN A 2 -17.53 78.09 27.68
C ASN A 2 -16.44 77.00 27.56
N GLU A 3 -16.81 75.86 27.91
CA GLU A 3 -15.98 74.66 27.73
C GLU A 3 -16.19 74.15 26.29
N PRO A 4 -15.15 74.01 25.49
CA PRO A 4 -15.34 73.52 24.11
C PRO A 4 -15.53 71.95 24.20
N LEU A 5 -16.61 71.50 23.59
CA LEU A 5 -16.93 70.13 23.35
C LEU A 5 -15.78 69.48 22.55
N ARG A 6 -15.09 68.56 23.23
CA ARG A 6 -14.09 67.67 22.60
C ARG A 6 -14.81 66.81 21.57
N GLN A 7 -14.62 67.08 20.30
CA GLN A 7 -15.08 66.21 19.25
C GLN A 7 -14.31 64.90 19.37
N LEU A 8 -15.02 63.85 19.76
CA LEU A 8 -14.55 62.49 19.63
C LEU A 8 -14.57 62.15 18.15
N GLU A 9 -13.41 62.27 17.48
CA GLU A 9 -13.22 61.66 16.19
C GLU A 9 -13.32 60.15 16.34
N VAL A 10 -14.49 59.62 16.02
CA VAL A 10 -14.64 58.18 15.81
C VAL A 10 -13.89 57.85 14.52
N ARG A 11 -12.68 57.34 14.65
CA ARG A 11 -11.92 56.80 13.55
C ARG A 11 -12.67 55.57 13.04
N VAL A 12 -13.54 55.74 12.05
CA VAL A 12 -14.14 54.61 11.35
C VAL A 12 -13.00 53.93 10.58
N GLY A 13 -12.49 52.86 11.12
CA GLY A 13 -11.55 52.00 10.43
C GLY A 13 -12.17 51.57 9.11
N SER A 14 -11.42 51.76 8.01
CA SER A 14 -11.88 51.40 6.68
C SER A 14 -12.32 49.94 6.68
N ALA A 15 -13.55 49.66 6.23
CA ALA A 15 -14.11 48.31 6.12
C ALA A 15 -13.27 47.38 5.21
N THR A 16 -12.31 47.93 4.51
CA THR A 16 -11.33 47.18 3.69
C THR A 16 -10.24 46.48 4.51
N ASP A 17 -9.94 46.91 5.78
CA ASP A 17 -8.96 46.25 6.62
C ASP A 17 -9.50 44.97 7.27
N ALA A 18 -10.81 44.79 7.28
CA ALA A 18 -11.46 43.57 7.81
C ALA A 18 -11.49 42.39 6.82
N LEU A 19 -11.10 42.60 5.58
CA LEU A 19 -11.04 41.58 4.53
C LEU A 19 -9.59 41.23 4.22
N THR A 20 -8.77 40.95 5.26
CA THR A 20 -7.63 40.09 5.02
C THR A 20 -8.18 38.79 4.49
N PRO A 21 -7.87 38.37 3.23
CA PRO A 21 -8.27 37.06 2.79
C PRO A 21 -7.66 36.10 3.81
N LEU A 22 -8.52 35.38 4.54
CA LEU A 22 -8.08 34.20 5.27
C LEU A 22 -7.37 33.39 4.20
N SER A 23 -6.04 33.48 4.18
CA SER A 23 -5.20 32.61 3.40
C SER A 23 -5.67 31.23 3.83
N ARG A 24 -6.54 30.62 3.00
CA ARG A 24 -6.80 29.20 3.12
C ARG A 24 -5.46 28.57 2.93
N ALA A 25 -4.77 28.32 4.05
CA ALA A 25 -3.69 27.38 4.07
C ALA A 25 -4.32 26.07 3.56
N THR A 26 -4.33 25.89 2.25
CA THR A 26 -4.72 24.64 1.64
C THR A 26 -3.72 23.65 2.16
N ARG A 27 -4.11 22.92 3.23
CA ARG A 27 -3.29 21.83 3.77
C ARG A 27 -3.03 20.90 2.60
N SER A 28 -1.80 20.92 2.09
CA SER A 28 -1.37 19.96 1.10
C SER A 28 -1.38 18.60 1.76
N PHE A 29 -2.22 17.71 1.26
CA PHE A 29 -2.25 16.31 1.69
C PHE A 29 -1.23 15.46 0.91
N ALA A 30 -0.38 16.09 0.09
CA ALA A 30 0.67 15.42 -0.63
C ALA A 30 1.64 14.71 0.33
N ALA A 31 2.12 13.55 -0.08
CA ALA A 31 3.06 12.77 0.70
C ALA A 31 4.39 13.50 0.88
N THR A 32 4.90 13.51 2.10
CA THR A 32 6.20 14.08 2.46
C THR A 32 7.34 13.15 2.04
N ARG A 33 8.57 13.68 1.99
CA ARG A 33 9.76 12.86 1.70
C ARG A 33 9.93 11.70 2.68
N LEU A 34 9.63 11.90 3.96
CA LEU A 34 9.70 10.84 4.98
C LEU A 34 8.67 9.74 4.72
N GLN A 35 7.44 10.11 4.34
CA GLN A 35 6.40 9.14 4.00
C GLN A 35 6.75 8.34 2.74
N TRP A 36 7.35 8.97 1.74
CA TRP A 36 7.89 8.27 0.58
C TRP A 36 9.02 7.30 0.95
N ALA A 37 9.94 7.71 1.82
CA ALA A 37 11.01 6.85 2.32
C ALA A 37 10.44 5.66 3.11
N ALA A 38 9.44 5.89 3.98
CA ALA A 38 8.77 4.83 4.72
C ALA A 38 8.06 3.84 3.79
N LEU A 39 7.28 4.33 2.82
CA LEU A 39 6.62 3.49 1.82
C LEU A 39 7.64 2.63 1.05
N ALA A 40 8.70 3.26 0.55
CA ALA A 40 9.74 2.56 -0.20
C ALA A 40 10.46 1.50 0.64
N ALA A 41 10.81 1.82 1.90
CA ALA A 41 11.47 0.88 2.81
C ALA A 41 10.60 -0.32 3.12
N ILE A 42 9.31 -0.11 3.40
CA ILE A 42 8.35 -1.19 3.70
C ILE A 42 8.09 -2.04 2.45
N SER A 43 7.90 -1.42 1.28
CA SER A 43 7.74 -2.15 0.02
C SER A 43 8.96 -3.01 -0.29
N LEU A 44 10.16 -2.46 -0.14
CA LEU A 44 11.40 -3.19 -0.36
C LEU A 44 11.56 -4.35 0.61
N ALA A 45 11.28 -4.14 1.90
CA ALA A 45 11.33 -5.19 2.91
C ALA A 45 10.35 -6.33 2.59
N ALA A 46 9.12 -6.01 2.16
CA ALA A 46 8.14 -6.99 1.76
C ALA A 46 8.59 -7.80 0.53
N VAL A 47 9.12 -7.12 -0.50
CA VAL A 47 9.67 -7.80 -1.69
C VAL A 47 10.83 -8.73 -1.31
N VAL A 48 11.79 -8.23 -0.53
CA VAL A 48 12.97 -9.02 -0.13
C VAL A 48 12.54 -10.24 0.70
N ALA A 49 11.67 -10.05 1.68
CA ALA A 49 11.19 -11.15 2.53
C ALA A 49 10.51 -12.24 1.70
N ASP A 50 9.62 -11.86 0.78
CA ASP A 50 8.91 -12.80 -0.07
C ASP A 50 9.85 -13.50 -1.07
N GLN A 51 10.70 -12.76 -1.78
CA GLN A 51 11.62 -13.34 -2.76
C GLN A 51 12.68 -14.26 -2.11
N VAL A 52 13.18 -13.91 -0.91
CA VAL A 52 14.11 -14.78 -0.16
C VAL A 52 13.42 -16.08 0.26
N THR A 53 12.20 -15.99 0.81
CA THR A 53 11.46 -17.20 1.22
C THR A 53 11.09 -18.09 0.03
N LYS A 54 10.66 -17.52 -1.09
CA LYS A 54 10.42 -18.24 -2.35
C LYS A 54 11.68 -18.94 -2.85
N HIS A 55 12.81 -18.24 -2.82
CA HIS A 55 14.10 -18.83 -3.20
C HIS A 55 14.49 -19.99 -2.29
N VAL A 56 14.39 -19.83 -0.97
CA VAL A 56 14.67 -20.90 0.00
C VAL A 56 13.80 -22.13 -0.26
N VAL A 57 12.49 -21.92 -0.46
CA VAL A 57 11.56 -23.02 -0.72
C VAL A 57 11.89 -23.72 -2.04
N SER A 58 12.04 -22.98 -3.13
CA SER A 58 12.29 -23.55 -4.46
C SER A 58 13.67 -24.21 -4.59
N SER A 59 14.64 -23.83 -3.74
CA SER A 59 15.98 -24.43 -3.71
C SER A 59 16.04 -25.71 -2.89
N ASN A 60 15.14 -25.90 -1.92
CA ASN A 60 15.17 -27.03 -0.99
C ASN A 60 14.07 -28.06 -1.24
N LEU A 61 12.99 -27.69 -1.92
CA LEU A 61 11.87 -28.59 -2.21
C LEU A 61 11.66 -28.72 -3.71
N ARG A 62 11.46 -29.94 -4.17
CA ARG A 62 11.02 -30.20 -5.56
C ARG A 62 9.60 -29.69 -5.76
N LEU A 63 9.23 -29.43 -7.00
CA LEU A 63 7.87 -29.04 -7.34
C LEU A 63 6.86 -30.09 -6.86
N GLY A 64 5.86 -29.66 -6.11
CA GLY A 64 4.82 -30.50 -5.49
C GLY A 64 5.25 -31.13 -4.16
N GLU A 65 6.55 -31.09 -3.81
CA GLU A 65 7.05 -31.59 -2.52
C GLU A 65 6.65 -30.65 -1.37
N GLY A 66 6.39 -31.25 -0.20
CA GLY A 66 6.03 -30.47 0.98
C GLY A 66 6.55 -31.09 2.27
N VAL A 67 6.82 -30.23 3.24
CA VAL A 67 7.21 -30.59 4.61
C VAL A 67 6.08 -30.21 5.54
N HIS A 68 5.53 -31.18 6.25
CA HIS A 68 4.51 -30.94 7.26
C HIS A 68 5.11 -30.20 8.46
N VAL A 69 4.45 -29.12 8.90
CA VAL A 69 4.91 -28.30 10.02
C VAL A 69 4.10 -28.58 11.28
N VAL A 70 2.81 -28.27 11.25
CA VAL A 70 1.93 -28.52 12.40
C VAL A 70 0.45 -28.48 11.96
N GLY A 71 -0.36 -29.38 12.48
CA GLY A 71 -1.80 -29.42 12.21
C GLY A 71 -2.12 -29.44 10.70
N PRO A 72 -2.92 -28.54 10.16
CA PRO A 72 -3.22 -28.50 8.74
C PRO A 72 -2.17 -27.77 7.88
N PHE A 73 -1.09 -27.26 8.48
CA PHE A 73 -0.10 -26.42 7.83
C PHE A 73 1.08 -27.19 7.29
N THR A 74 1.37 -26.98 6.01
CA THR A 74 2.49 -27.60 5.27
C THR A 74 3.22 -26.50 4.51
N ILE A 75 4.55 -26.54 4.45
CA ILE A 75 5.33 -25.76 3.49
C ILE A 75 5.49 -26.62 2.25
N ARG A 76 4.90 -26.23 1.12
CA ARG A 76 4.90 -26.96 -0.14
C ARG A 76 5.33 -26.08 -1.30
N HIS A 77 6.18 -26.58 -2.18
CA HIS A 77 6.56 -25.86 -3.40
C HIS A 77 5.47 -26.02 -4.46
N VAL A 78 4.73 -24.95 -4.70
CA VAL A 78 3.63 -24.90 -5.70
C VAL A 78 3.92 -23.78 -6.70
N GLN A 79 3.65 -24.03 -8.00
CA GLN A 79 3.69 -23.02 -9.04
C GLN A 79 2.25 -22.63 -9.43
N ASN A 80 1.95 -21.35 -9.28
CA ASN A 80 0.63 -20.76 -9.54
C ASN A 80 0.68 -19.86 -10.78
N SER A 81 0.19 -20.34 -11.91
CA SER A 81 0.11 -19.59 -13.17
C SER A 81 -1.14 -18.70 -13.28
N GLY A 82 -2.06 -18.80 -12.31
CA GLY A 82 -3.33 -18.06 -12.30
C GLY A 82 -3.39 -16.95 -11.26
N ILE A 83 -4.63 -16.58 -10.96
CA ILE A 83 -5.02 -15.83 -9.76
C ILE A 83 -5.41 -16.84 -8.68
N ALA A 84 -5.85 -16.38 -7.51
CA ALA A 84 -6.37 -17.23 -6.45
C ALA A 84 -7.29 -18.34 -7.01
N PHE A 85 -7.14 -19.56 -6.51
CA PHE A 85 -7.88 -20.77 -6.96
C PHE A 85 -7.57 -21.25 -8.39
N GLY A 86 -6.43 -20.84 -9.01
CA GLY A 86 -6.08 -21.25 -10.37
C GLY A 86 -6.96 -20.62 -11.47
N LEU A 87 -7.78 -19.64 -11.13
CA LEU A 87 -8.59 -18.91 -12.10
C LEU A 87 -7.67 -18.16 -13.08
N PHE A 88 -8.06 -18.17 -14.37
CA PHE A 88 -7.34 -17.47 -15.42
C PHE A 88 -5.88 -17.92 -15.62
N SER A 89 -5.60 -19.23 -15.52
CA SER A 89 -4.26 -19.80 -15.72
C SER A 89 -3.62 -19.45 -17.07
N HIS A 90 -4.42 -19.09 -18.08
CA HIS A 90 -3.96 -18.63 -19.40
C HIS A 90 -3.92 -17.09 -19.55
N ALA A 91 -4.28 -16.33 -18.52
CA ALA A 91 -4.39 -14.87 -18.57
C ALA A 91 -3.25 -14.14 -17.86
N THR A 92 -2.08 -14.77 -17.69
CA THR A 92 -0.93 -14.18 -16.99
C THR A 92 -0.60 -12.76 -17.47
N ALA A 93 -0.65 -12.53 -18.80
CA ALA A 93 -0.43 -11.20 -19.36
C ALA A 93 -1.45 -10.17 -18.89
N GLY A 94 -2.74 -10.54 -18.84
CA GLY A 94 -3.81 -9.68 -18.32
C GLY A 94 -3.60 -9.34 -16.85
N VAL A 95 -3.20 -10.33 -16.03
CA VAL A 95 -2.89 -10.13 -14.60
C VAL A 95 -1.70 -9.18 -14.42
N ILE A 96 -0.66 -9.32 -15.22
CA ILE A 96 0.50 -8.42 -15.23
C ILE A 96 0.05 -6.97 -15.49
N VAL A 97 -0.72 -6.75 -16.53
CA VAL A 97 -1.19 -5.41 -16.91
C VAL A 97 -2.07 -4.79 -15.82
N VAL A 98 -3.06 -5.54 -15.34
CA VAL A 98 -3.97 -5.04 -14.27
C VAL A 98 -3.20 -4.73 -12.99
N THR A 99 -2.27 -5.59 -12.59
CA THR A 99 -1.44 -5.36 -11.40
C THR A 99 -0.55 -4.13 -11.56
N ALA A 100 0.08 -3.94 -12.72
CA ALA A 100 0.90 -2.77 -13.00
C ALA A 100 0.09 -1.47 -12.95
N ILE A 101 -1.11 -1.46 -13.53
CA ILE A 101 -2.05 -0.32 -13.47
C ILE A 101 -2.46 -0.04 -12.01
N ALA A 102 -2.79 -1.06 -11.24
CA ALA A 102 -3.16 -0.91 -9.83
C ALA A 102 -2.02 -0.31 -9.00
N ILE A 103 -0.78 -0.78 -9.19
CA ILE A 103 0.41 -0.21 -8.53
C ILE A 103 0.58 1.26 -8.91
N ALA A 104 0.51 1.59 -10.19
CA ALA A 104 0.65 2.98 -10.66
C ALA A 104 -0.44 3.88 -10.06
N TRP A 105 -1.67 3.40 -9.99
CA TRP A 105 -2.79 4.12 -9.37
C TRP A 105 -2.58 4.33 -7.87
N MET A 106 -2.13 3.30 -7.14
CA MET A 106 -1.82 3.41 -5.70
C MET A 106 -0.70 4.42 -5.43
N LEU A 107 0.36 4.45 -6.25
CA LEU A 107 1.43 5.43 -6.14
C LEU A 107 0.93 6.86 -6.43
N ALA A 108 0.09 7.04 -7.46
CA ALA A 108 -0.52 8.33 -7.77
C ALA A 108 -1.47 8.80 -6.67
N TYR A 109 -2.24 7.89 -6.07
CA TYR A 109 -3.08 8.18 -4.91
C TYR A 109 -2.22 8.60 -3.70
N PHE A 110 -1.18 7.85 -3.41
CA PHE A 110 -0.26 8.16 -2.30
C PHE A 110 0.41 9.53 -2.46
N ALA A 111 0.87 9.86 -3.67
CA ALA A 111 1.46 11.16 -3.97
C ALA A 111 0.55 12.33 -3.58
N ARG A 112 -0.76 12.18 -3.80
CA ARG A 112 -1.76 13.23 -3.56
C ARG A 112 -2.35 13.21 -2.14
N SER A 113 -2.29 12.08 -1.46
CA SER A 113 -3.06 11.81 -0.23
C SER A 113 -2.23 11.25 0.92
N GLY A 114 -0.93 11.04 0.75
CA GLY A 114 -0.07 10.36 1.73
C GLY A 114 -0.07 11.01 3.12
N ALA A 115 -0.27 12.32 3.21
CA ALA A 115 -0.33 13.03 4.48
C ALA A 115 -1.72 12.98 5.18
N ARG A 116 -2.73 12.37 4.56
CA ARG A 116 -4.08 12.30 5.15
C ARG A 116 -4.12 11.41 6.37
N HIS A 117 -3.41 10.30 6.34
CA HIS A 117 -3.41 9.33 7.42
C HIS A 117 -2.01 8.75 7.67
N PRO A 118 -1.55 8.66 8.93
CA PRO A 118 -0.19 8.20 9.27
C PRO A 118 0.07 6.74 8.89
N VAL A 119 -0.96 5.90 8.74
CA VAL A 119 -0.81 4.48 8.37
C VAL A 119 -0.67 4.24 6.87
N LEU A 120 -0.96 5.25 6.01
CA LEU A 120 -0.92 5.07 4.55
C LEU A 120 0.44 4.56 4.03
N PRO A 121 1.60 5.07 4.48
CA PRO A 121 2.88 4.55 4.03
C PRO A 121 3.07 3.06 4.35
N VAL A 122 2.60 2.61 5.53
CA VAL A 122 2.70 1.22 5.95
C VAL A 122 1.77 0.34 5.13
N ALA A 123 0.49 0.69 5.11
CA ALA A 123 -0.53 -0.10 4.44
C ALA A 123 -0.27 -0.23 2.93
N LEU A 124 -0.05 0.90 2.25
CA LEU A 124 0.27 0.91 0.81
C LEU A 124 1.65 0.30 0.53
N GLY A 125 2.62 0.47 1.43
CA GLY A 125 3.92 -0.16 1.31
C GLY A 125 3.84 -1.68 1.28
N LEU A 126 3.03 -2.29 2.15
CA LEU A 126 2.78 -3.73 2.17
C LEU A 126 2.04 -4.20 0.91
N VAL A 127 0.96 -3.50 0.52
CA VAL A 127 0.20 -3.87 -0.70
C VAL A 127 1.07 -3.74 -1.95
N ILE A 128 1.78 -2.64 -2.11
CA ILE A 128 2.65 -2.41 -3.27
C ILE A 128 3.80 -3.40 -3.28
N GLY A 129 4.48 -3.62 -2.14
CA GLY A 129 5.59 -4.56 -2.04
C GLY A 129 5.18 -5.99 -2.39
N GLY A 130 4.08 -6.48 -1.83
CA GLY A 130 3.53 -7.80 -2.17
C GLY A 130 3.12 -7.89 -3.64
N SER A 131 2.44 -6.87 -4.15
CA SER A 131 2.04 -6.83 -5.57
C SER A 131 3.24 -6.81 -6.51
N VAL A 132 4.29 -6.04 -6.21
CA VAL A 132 5.54 -5.99 -6.99
C VAL A 132 6.26 -7.32 -6.96
N SER A 133 6.33 -8.00 -5.82
CA SER A 133 6.97 -9.32 -5.70
C SER A 133 6.28 -10.36 -6.58
N ASN A 134 4.96 -10.48 -6.50
CA ASN A 134 4.18 -11.41 -7.33
C ASN A 134 4.17 -11.01 -8.82
N LEU A 135 4.27 -9.72 -9.13
CA LEU A 135 4.42 -9.23 -10.50
C LEU A 135 5.79 -9.62 -11.07
N ALA A 136 6.87 -9.46 -10.30
CA ALA A 136 8.22 -9.84 -10.69
C ALA A 136 8.32 -11.34 -11.03
N ASP A 137 7.71 -12.21 -10.23
CA ASP A 137 7.65 -13.63 -10.52
C ASP A 137 6.96 -13.91 -11.86
N ARG A 138 5.78 -13.32 -12.09
CA ARG A 138 5.04 -13.52 -13.34
C ARG A 138 5.79 -13.03 -14.58
N VAL A 139 6.48 -11.90 -14.48
CA VAL A 139 7.27 -11.35 -15.59
C VAL A 139 8.50 -12.21 -15.87
N ARG A 140 9.15 -12.75 -14.83
CA ARG A 140 10.41 -13.51 -14.95
C ARG A 140 10.21 -14.99 -15.22
N LEU A 141 9.20 -15.59 -14.57
CA LEU A 141 9.00 -17.04 -14.54
C LEU A 141 7.72 -17.49 -15.26
N GLY A 142 6.75 -16.58 -15.47
CA GLY A 142 5.43 -16.91 -16.00
C GLY A 142 4.43 -17.43 -14.95
N PHE A 143 4.88 -17.66 -13.72
CA PHE A 143 4.06 -18.14 -12.60
C PHE A 143 4.53 -17.48 -11.29
N VAL A 144 3.77 -17.67 -10.22
CA VAL A 144 4.15 -17.27 -8.87
C VAL A 144 4.49 -18.53 -8.06
N THR A 145 5.54 -18.46 -7.24
CA THR A 145 5.86 -19.53 -6.30
C THR A 145 5.06 -19.34 -5.02
N ASP A 146 4.17 -20.31 -4.73
CA ASP A 146 3.40 -20.37 -3.50
C ASP A 146 3.94 -21.49 -2.60
N PHE A 147 3.88 -21.30 -1.27
CA PHE A 147 4.47 -22.26 -0.36
C PHE A 147 3.78 -22.42 1.00
N LEU A 148 2.89 -21.50 1.39
CA LEU A 148 2.08 -21.62 2.59
C LEU A 148 0.80 -22.40 2.23
N ASP A 149 0.79 -23.70 2.53
CA ASP A 149 -0.30 -24.60 2.18
C ASP A 149 -1.08 -25.04 3.43
N PHE A 150 -2.36 -24.68 3.45
CA PHE A 150 -3.31 -25.13 4.47
C PHE A 150 -4.31 -26.09 3.83
N ARG A 151 -4.55 -27.21 4.49
CA ARG A 151 -5.36 -28.33 3.96
C ARG A 151 -6.67 -27.97 3.25
N TYR A 152 -7.30 -26.85 3.65
CA TYR A 152 -8.60 -26.42 3.14
C TYR A 152 -8.55 -25.05 2.44
N TRP A 153 -7.34 -24.52 2.18
CA TRP A 153 -7.13 -23.22 1.56
C TRP A 153 -6.07 -23.36 0.45
N PRO A 154 -6.24 -22.69 -0.68
CA PRO A 154 -5.21 -22.69 -1.72
C PRO A 154 -3.87 -22.23 -1.16
N ALA A 155 -2.78 -22.83 -1.66
CA ALA A 155 -1.45 -22.38 -1.30
C ALA A 155 -1.25 -20.91 -1.68
N PHE A 156 -0.52 -20.16 -0.86
CA PHE A 156 -0.20 -18.75 -1.05
C PHE A 156 1.24 -18.46 -0.57
N ASN A 157 1.69 -17.22 -0.63
CA ASN A 157 3.04 -16.79 -0.27
C ASN A 157 3.02 -15.59 0.70
N LEU A 158 4.21 -15.09 1.07
CA LEU A 158 4.31 -13.93 1.94
C LEU A 158 3.80 -12.64 1.27
N ALA A 159 3.98 -12.48 -0.05
CA ALA A 159 3.47 -11.34 -0.78
C ALA A 159 1.94 -11.23 -0.65
N ASP A 160 1.22 -12.34 -0.77
CA ASP A 160 -0.23 -12.38 -0.59
C ASP A 160 -0.61 -12.02 0.85
N SER A 161 0.13 -12.51 1.83
CA SER A 161 -0.04 -12.14 3.24
C SER A 161 0.13 -10.63 3.46
N PHE A 162 1.15 -10.03 2.87
CA PHE A 162 1.39 -8.59 2.96
C PHE A 162 0.27 -7.78 2.29
N ILE A 163 -0.24 -8.23 1.15
CA ILE A 163 -1.40 -7.60 0.49
C ILE A 163 -2.61 -7.63 1.40
N VAL A 164 -2.95 -8.78 1.97
CA VAL A 164 -4.10 -8.94 2.86
C VAL A 164 -3.97 -8.09 4.12
N ILE A 165 -2.79 -8.09 4.76
CA ILE A 165 -2.52 -7.25 5.94
C ILE A 165 -2.62 -5.76 5.59
N GLY A 166 -2.02 -5.33 4.48
CA GLY A 166 -2.06 -3.95 4.05
C GLY A 166 -3.49 -3.47 3.75
N VAL A 167 -4.29 -4.29 3.08
CA VAL A 167 -5.72 -4.01 2.84
C VAL A 167 -6.48 -3.95 4.16
N GLY A 168 -6.23 -4.87 5.09
CA GLY A 168 -6.84 -4.85 6.43
C GLY A 168 -6.55 -3.55 7.18
N ILE A 169 -5.31 -3.05 7.13
CA ILE A 169 -4.93 -1.76 7.73
C ILE A 169 -5.68 -0.60 7.05
N LEU A 170 -5.79 -0.60 5.70
CA LEU A 170 -6.54 0.44 4.99
C LEU A 170 -8.01 0.46 5.37
N LEU A 171 -8.65 -0.70 5.46
CA LEU A 171 -10.05 -0.81 5.86
C LEU A 171 -10.27 -0.38 7.30
N SER A 172 -9.37 -0.75 8.21
CA SER A 172 -9.45 -0.31 9.62
C SER A 172 -9.34 1.22 9.75
N ALA A 173 -8.48 1.84 8.94
CA ALA A 173 -8.32 3.30 8.93
C ALA A 173 -9.52 4.07 8.33
N LEU A 174 -10.42 3.39 7.61
CA LEU A 174 -11.65 3.98 7.08
C LEU A 174 -12.80 3.96 8.10
N VAL A 175 -12.74 3.08 9.09
CA VAL A 175 -13.80 2.87 10.08
C VAL A 175 -13.53 3.64 11.39
N LEU A 176 -12.27 3.97 11.66
CA LEU A 176 -11.81 4.71 12.84
C LEU A 176 -11.65 6.20 12.54
#